data_d74c6be5453715bdb219ed24332c97cd
#
_entry.id   d74c6be5453715bdb219ed24332c97cd
#
_cell.length_a   1.000
_cell.length_b   1.000
_cell.length_c   1.000
_cell.angle_alpha   90.00
_cell.angle_beta   90.00
_cell.angle_gamma   90.00
#
_symmetry.space_group_name_H-M   'P 1'
#
loop_
_entity.id
_entity.type
_entity.pdbx_description
1 polymer ?
#
loop_
_entity_poly.entity_id
_entity_poly.type
_entity_poly.pdbx_seq_one_letter_code
_entity_poly.pdbx_strand_id
1 'polypeptide(L)'
;MKHQRPLARMMAIAIAGMTMTACSSDDNETEMPFSPDLVENGILYACGVGLSETRTDVEANDVLFTENDIEWFNVTTREIKFREMQEPLYQRLQPFHEIIFYLDNNIIFVVSSFVGDWDNRVFTDLVLHYDVISDPNQGHYYLHDCYPSQFIDTDEVKANIIKNTNQWKLFTYYLKSKGKLKK
;
A
#
# COMPACT_ATOMS: atom_id res chain seq x y z
N MET A 1 27.87 -13.37 62.32
CA MET A 1 27.51 -13.75 60.94
C MET A 1 28.01 -12.63 60.00
N LYS A 2 29.00 -12.95 59.18
CA LYS A 2 29.74 -11.97 58.37
C LYS A 2 29.09 -11.85 56.99
N HIS A 3 28.62 -10.66 56.61
CA HIS A 3 28.22 -10.33 55.25
C HIS A 3 29.46 -9.95 54.43
N GLN A 4 29.78 -10.74 53.44
CA GLN A 4 30.76 -10.36 52.40
C GLN A 4 30.02 -9.74 51.20
N ARG A 5 30.46 -8.58 50.79
CA ARG A 5 30.07 -7.88 49.53
C ARG A 5 31.07 -8.27 48.45
N PRO A 6 30.63 -8.63 47.22
CA PRO A 6 31.58 -8.79 46.13
C PRO A 6 31.83 -7.45 45.42
N LEU A 7 33.12 -7.26 45.11
CA LEU A 7 33.69 -6.11 44.37
C LEU A 7 33.19 -6.09 42.92
N ALA A 8 32.74 -4.91 42.49
CA ALA A 8 32.49 -4.58 41.08
C ALA A 8 33.83 -4.42 40.35
N ARG A 9 34.07 -5.20 39.32
CA ARG A 9 35.17 -5.02 38.38
C ARG A 9 34.72 -4.04 37.30
N MET A 10 35.33 -2.83 37.29
CA MET A 10 35.27 -1.91 36.16
C MET A 10 36.12 -2.45 35.01
N MET A 11 35.51 -2.75 33.88
CA MET A 11 36.18 -2.96 32.61
C MET A 11 36.24 -1.65 31.85
N ALA A 12 37.45 -1.15 31.66
CA ALA A 12 37.71 -0.03 30.79
C ALA A 12 37.71 -0.51 29.33
N ILE A 13 36.80 0.00 28.52
CA ILE A 13 36.79 -0.25 27.07
C ILE A 13 37.57 0.88 26.42
N ALA A 14 38.72 0.56 25.81
CA ALA A 14 39.49 1.45 24.99
C ALA A 14 38.77 1.64 23.64
N ILE A 15 38.34 2.88 23.35
CA ILE A 15 37.78 3.26 22.04
C ILE A 15 38.95 3.55 21.11
N ALA A 16 39.28 2.62 20.21
CA ALA A 16 40.17 2.85 19.09
C ALA A 16 39.41 3.64 18.00
N GLY A 17 39.77 4.93 17.84
CA GLY A 17 39.25 5.75 16.78
C GLY A 17 39.75 5.28 15.42
N MET A 18 38.84 4.77 14.57
CA MET A 18 39.06 4.65 13.14
C MET A 18 38.40 5.84 12.43
N THR A 19 39.21 6.77 11.95
CA THR A 19 38.78 7.81 11.02
C THR A 19 38.56 7.16 9.66
N MET A 20 37.30 6.87 9.32
CA MET A 20 36.91 6.57 7.95
C MET A 20 36.78 7.85 7.16
N THR A 21 37.65 8.03 6.19
CA THR A 21 37.51 9.04 5.14
C THR A 21 36.26 8.74 4.34
N ALA A 22 35.24 9.59 4.49
CA ALA A 22 34.03 9.56 3.69
C ALA A 22 34.38 9.98 2.25
N CYS A 23 34.30 9.04 1.31
CA CYS A 23 34.07 9.37 -0.08
C CYS A 23 32.60 9.80 -0.21
N SER A 24 32.40 11.09 -0.49
CA SER A 24 31.10 11.63 -0.86
C SER A 24 30.76 11.15 -2.29
N SER A 25 29.95 10.14 -2.41
CA SER A 25 29.08 9.94 -3.56
C SER A 25 27.75 10.59 -3.22
N ASP A 26 27.43 11.67 -3.92
CA ASP A 26 26.11 12.31 -3.91
C ASP A 26 25.06 11.41 -4.58
N ASP A 27 24.76 10.30 -3.97
CA ASP A 27 23.51 9.61 -4.19
C ASP A 27 22.59 10.03 -3.06
N ASN A 28 21.70 10.98 -3.36
CA ASN A 28 20.54 11.28 -2.54
C ASN A 28 19.65 10.01 -2.50
N GLU A 29 20.07 9.00 -1.75
CA GLU A 29 19.16 7.96 -1.26
C GLU A 29 18.20 8.67 -0.32
N THR A 30 17.07 9.08 -0.86
CA THR A 30 15.93 9.54 -0.08
C THR A 30 15.64 8.41 0.92
N GLU A 31 15.95 8.63 2.20
CA GLU A 31 15.67 7.67 3.27
C GLU A 31 14.25 7.15 3.10
N MET A 32 14.14 5.86 2.88
CA MET A 32 12.81 5.23 2.77
C MET A 32 12.17 5.31 4.15
N PRO A 33 10.98 5.93 4.27
CA PRO A 33 10.31 6.09 5.57
C PRO A 33 9.75 4.75 6.10
N PHE A 34 10.14 3.62 5.51
CA PHE A 34 9.62 2.30 5.81
C PHE A 34 10.76 1.33 6.13
N SER A 35 10.46 0.35 7.00
CA SER A 35 11.37 -0.75 7.25
C SER A 35 11.62 -1.54 5.94
N PRO A 36 12.90 -1.78 5.56
CA PRO A 36 13.22 -2.63 4.42
C PRO A 36 12.59 -4.04 4.52
N ASP A 37 12.53 -4.59 5.72
CA ASP A 37 11.94 -5.90 5.97
C ASP A 37 10.45 -5.94 5.61
N LEU A 38 9.70 -4.89 5.93
CA LEU A 38 8.29 -4.76 5.54
C LEU A 38 8.10 -4.78 4.02
N VAL A 39 9.03 -4.18 3.28
CA VAL A 39 8.97 -4.14 1.80
C VAL A 39 9.36 -5.48 1.17
N GLU A 40 10.35 -6.17 1.76
CA GLU A 40 10.86 -7.42 1.19
C GLU A 40 10.03 -8.64 1.56
N ASN A 41 9.61 -8.74 2.82
CA ASN A 41 9.00 -9.93 3.41
C ASN A 41 7.52 -9.77 3.74
N GLY A 42 6.98 -8.54 3.75
CA GLY A 42 5.58 -8.30 4.04
C GLY A 42 4.64 -8.96 3.03
N ILE A 43 3.40 -9.18 3.43
CA ILE A 43 2.32 -9.77 2.62
C ILE A 43 1.28 -8.70 2.33
N LEU A 44 1.08 -8.40 1.05
CA LEU A 44 0.03 -7.48 0.60
C LEU A 44 -1.28 -8.23 0.41
N TYR A 45 -2.34 -7.70 1.00
CA TYR A 45 -3.70 -8.18 0.77
C TYR A 45 -4.71 -7.03 0.88
N ALA A 46 -5.92 -7.24 0.39
CA ALA A 46 -7.01 -6.29 0.49
C ALA A 46 -8.25 -6.96 1.06
N CYS A 47 -8.94 -6.25 1.95
CA CYS A 47 -10.20 -6.67 2.56
C CYS A 47 -11.33 -5.71 2.22
N GLY A 48 -12.56 -6.22 2.14
CA GLY A 48 -13.75 -5.43 1.97
C GLY A 48 -14.36 -5.02 3.30
N VAL A 49 -15.02 -3.84 3.34
CA VAL A 49 -15.82 -3.38 4.46
C VAL A 49 -17.27 -3.26 3.99
N GLY A 50 -18.15 -4.06 4.57
CA GLY A 50 -19.59 -4.06 4.27
C GLY A 50 -20.30 -2.83 4.82
N LEU A 51 -21.49 -2.52 4.31
CA LEU A 51 -22.26 -1.31 4.69
C LEU A 51 -22.64 -1.23 6.19
N SER A 52 -22.71 -2.37 6.85
CA SER A 52 -23.04 -2.44 8.29
C SER A 52 -21.82 -2.65 9.19
N GLU A 53 -20.63 -2.70 8.60
CA GLU A 53 -19.38 -3.00 9.29
C GLU A 53 -18.55 -1.74 9.52
N THR A 54 -17.69 -1.79 10.51
CA THR A 54 -16.65 -0.77 10.71
C THR A 54 -15.31 -1.34 10.30
N ARG A 55 -14.33 -0.47 10.03
CA ARG A 55 -12.96 -0.90 9.66
C ARG A 55 -12.29 -1.78 10.72
N THR A 56 -12.79 -1.78 11.95
CA THR A 56 -12.30 -2.62 13.05
C THR A 56 -12.90 -4.02 13.06
N ASP A 57 -13.97 -4.24 12.32
CA ASP A 57 -14.71 -5.51 12.28
C ASP A 57 -14.26 -6.41 11.11
N VAL A 58 -13.28 -5.95 10.32
CA VAL A 58 -12.77 -6.70 9.15
C VAL A 58 -12.05 -7.96 9.62
N GLU A 59 -12.61 -9.11 9.26
CA GLU A 59 -12.05 -10.42 9.57
C GLU A 59 -11.15 -10.93 8.42
N ALA A 60 -10.30 -11.89 8.73
CA ALA A 60 -9.45 -12.55 7.74
C ALA A 60 -10.24 -13.26 6.61
N ASN A 61 -11.55 -13.46 6.81
CA ASN A 61 -12.43 -14.09 5.82
C ASN A 61 -12.88 -13.13 4.71
N ASP A 62 -12.67 -11.82 4.87
CA ASP A 62 -13.08 -10.79 3.92
C ASP A 62 -11.98 -10.41 2.93
N VAL A 63 -10.93 -11.24 2.83
CA VAL A 63 -9.84 -11.04 1.88
C VAL A 63 -10.37 -11.14 0.46
N LEU A 64 -10.32 -10.02 -0.27
CA LEU A 64 -10.75 -9.90 -1.65
C LEU A 64 -9.69 -10.40 -2.63
N PHE A 65 -8.45 -10.04 -2.37
CA PHE A 65 -7.29 -10.47 -3.13
C PHE A 65 -6.02 -10.29 -2.32
N THR A 66 -4.98 -10.95 -2.77
CA THR A 66 -3.63 -10.88 -2.23
C THR A 66 -2.63 -10.42 -3.29
N GLU A 67 -1.38 -10.24 -2.91
CA GLU A 67 -0.30 -9.97 -3.88
C GLU A 67 -0.20 -11.02 -4.97
N ASN A 68 -0.53 -12.29 -4.68
CA ASN A 68 -0.43 -13.38 -5.65
C ASN A 68 -1.46 -13.24 -6.77
N ASP A 69 -2.56 -12.56 -6.52
CA ASP A 69 -3.62 -12.29 -7.48
C ASP A 69 -3.25 -11.11 -8.39
N ILE A 70 -2.33 -10.23 -7.97
CA ILE A 70 -1.84 -9.13 -8.79
C ILE A 70 -0.78 -9.66 -9.77
N GLU A 71 -1.03 -9.49 -11.07
CA GLU A 71 -0.06 -9.76 -12.10
C GLU A 71 0.96 -8.63 -12.22
N TRP A 72 0.47 -7.40 -12.33
CA TRP A 72 1.28 -6.18 -12.36
C TRP A 72 0.46 -4.92 -12.01
N PHE A 73 1.18 -3.86 -11.67
CA PHE A 73 0.68 -2.50 -11.51
C PHE A 73 1.48 -1.55 -12.40
N ASN A 74 0.79 -0.70 -13.17
CA ASN A 74 1.41 0.34 -13.97
C ASN A 74 1.40 1.67 -13.23
N VAL A 75 2.57 2.23 -12.97
CA VAL A 75 2.72 3.49 -12.19
C VAL A 75 2.15 4.70 -12.93
N THR A 76 2.25 4.71 -14.27
CA THR A 76 1.83 5.84 -15.09
C THR A 76 0.31 5.90 -15.25
N THR A 77 -0.29 4.75 -15.60
CA THR A 77 -1.74 4.66 -15.83
C THR A 77 -2.54 4.38 -14.57
N ARG A 78 -1.87 3.97 -13.48
CA ARG A 78 -2.48 3.49 -12.23
C ARG A 78 -3.30 2.21 -12.40
N GLU A 79 -3.11 1.49 -13.49
CA GLU A 79 -3.78 0.23 -13.77
C GLU A 79 -3.21 -0.91 -12.93
N ILE A 80 -4.12 -1.70 -12.33
CA ILE A 80 -3.79 -2.97 -11.67
C ILE A 80 -4.32 -4.09 -12.57
N LYS A 81 -3.42 -4.95 -13.04
CA LYS A 81 -3.82 -6.18 -13.72
C LYS A 81 -3.88 -7.30 -12.71
N PHE A 82 -5.05 -7.90 -12.58
CA PHE A 82 -5.24 -9.11 -11.80
C PHE A 82 -5.10 -10.34 -12.69
N ARG A 83 -4.66 -11.44 -12.08
CA ARG A 83 -4.69 -12.76 -12.71
C ARG A 83 -6.15 -13.21 -12.85
N GLU A 84 -6.36 -14.19 -13.70
CA GLU A 84 -7.69 -14.83 -13.79
C GLU A 84 -8.04 -15.48 -12.44
N MET A 85 -9.19 -15.12 -11.91
CA MET A 85 -9.74 -15.65 -10.66
C MET A 85 -10.95 -16.53 -10.96
N GLN A 86 -11.20 -17.51 -10.08
CA GLN A 86 -12.35 -18.40 -10.21
C GLN A 86 -13.67 -17.64 -10.20
N GLU A 87 -13.78 -16.63 -9.35
CA GLU A 87 -14.86 -15.65 -9.34
C GLU A 87 -14.30 -14.29 -9.77
N PRO A 88 -14.91 -13.62 -10.77
CA PRO A 88 -14.44 -12.32 -11.22
C PRO A 88 -14.36 -11.30 -10.08
N LEU A 89 -13.25 -10.58 -10.00
CA LEU A 89 -12.99 -9.65 -8.90
C LEU A 89 -14.11 -8.60 -8.75
N TYR A 90 -14.67 -8.10 -9.85
CA TYR A 90 -15.75 -7.10 -9.78
C TYR A 90 -16.99 -7.63 -9.04
N GLN A 91 -17.28 -8.94 -9.12
CA GLN A 91 -18.40 -9.54 -8.38
C GLN A 91 -18.11 -9.63 -6.89
N ARG A 92 -16.85 -9.95 -6.54
CA ARG A 92 -16.41 -10.00 -5.15
C ARG A 92 -16.40 -8.62 -4.48
N LEU A 93 -16.21 -7.56 -5.26
CA LEU A 93 -16.15 -6.19 -4.75
C LEU A 93 -17.52 -5.57 -4.48
N GLN A 94 -18.58 -6.03 -5.18
CA GLN A 94 -19.92 -5.42 -5.12
C GLN A 94 -20.53 -5.27 -3.70
N PRO A 95 -20.36 -6.22 -2.77
CA PRO A 95 -20.95 -6.10 -1.43
C PRO A 95 -20.32 -5.01 -0.56
N PHE A 96 -19.16 -4.49 -0.95
CA PHE A 96 -18.35 -3.63 -0.10
C PHE A 96 -18.42 -2.16 -0.53
N HIS A 97 -18.43 -1.26 0.44
CA HIS A 97 -18.39 0.18 0.20
C HIS A 97 -16.99 0.77 0.36
N GLU A 98 -16.12 0.09 1.08
CA GLU A 98 -14.71 0.41 1.22
C GLU A 98 -13.85 -0.84 0.98
N ILE A 99 -12.63 -0.61 0.52
CA ILE A 99 -11.61 -1.63 0.34
C ILE A 99 -10.36 -1.15 1.05
N ILE A 100 -9.85 -1.96 1.97
CA ILE A 100 -8.65 -1.62 2.72
C ILE A 100 -7.50 -2.48 2.23
N PHE A 101 -6.42 -1.84 1.80
CA PHE A 101 -5.17 -2.50 1.44
C PHE A 101 -4.27 -2.55 2.65
N TYR A 102 -3.79 -3.73 2.96
CA TYR A 102 -2.86 -4.01 4.04
C TYR A 102 -1.51 -4.47 3.51
N LEU A 103 -0.45 -4.10 4.22
CA LEU A 103 0.84 -4.78 4.13
C LEU A 103 1.14 -5.33 5.52
N ASP A 104 1.08 -6.64 5.67
CA ASP A 104 0.94 -7.33 6.96
C ASP A 104 -0.28 -6.76 7.75
N ASN A 105 -0.02 -6.18 8.93
CA ASN A 105 -1.05 -5.55 9.75
C ASN A 105 -1.15 -4.03 9.58
N ASN A 106 -0.41 -3.45 8.60
CA ASN A 106 -0.39 -2.02 8.39
C ASN A 106 -1.33 -1.63 7.25
N ILE A 107 -2.23 -0.69 7.51
CA ILE A 107 -3.08 -0.11 6.46
C ILE A 107 -2.21 0.75 5.55
N ILE A 108 -2.19 0.42 4.25
CA ILE A 108 -1.57 1.23 3.21
C ILE A 108 -2.59 2.22 2.66
N PHE A 109 -3.72 1.71 2.16
CA PHE A 109 -4.77 2.51 1.56
C PHE A 109 -6.13 2.16 2.13
N VAL A 110 -6.98 3.17 2.18
CA VAL A 110 -8.42 3.01 2.27
C VAL A 110 -8.99 3.56 0.98
N VAL A 111 -9.61 2.68 0.23
CA VAL A 111 -10.27 3.01 -1.04
C VAL A 111 -11.76 3.17 -0.74
N SER A 112 -12.27 4.38 -0.86
CA SER A 112 -13.61 4.75 -0.40
C SER A 112 -14.73 4.01 -1.10
N SER A 113 -14.49 3.47 -2.30
CA SER A 113 -15.52 2.76 -3.04
C SER A 113 -14.92 1.98 -4.22
N PHE A 114 -15.70 1.03 -4.69
CA PHE A 114 -15.55 0.45 -6.01
C PHE A 114 -16.55 1.13 -6.96
N VAL A 115 -16.06 1.71 -8.04
CA VAL A 115 -16.88 2.41 -9.03
C VAL A 115 -16.75 1.76 -10.40
N GLY A 116 -17.88 1.65 -11.11
CA GLY A 116 -17.91 1.27 -12.53
C GLY A 116 -18.09 2.52 -13.40
N ASP A 117 -17.98 2.35 -14.71
CA ASP A 117 -18.10 3.43 -15.69
C ASP A 117 -19.43 4.22 -15.66
N TRP A 118 -20.46 3.65 -15.07
CA TRP A 118 -21.80 4.25 -14.97
C TRP A 118 -22.07 4.89 -13.61
N ASP A 119 -21.06 4.99 -12.74
CA ASP A 119 -21.22 5.58 -11.43
C ASP A 119 -21.25 7.12 -11.54
N ASN A 120 -22.30 7.74 -11.00
CA ASN A 120 -22.47 9.19 -11.02
C ASN A 120 -21.98 9.87 -9.73
N ARG A 121 -21.44 9.12 -8.77
CA ARG A 121 -20.92 9.66 -7.53
C ARG A 121 -19.59 10.36 -7.75
N VAL A 122 -19.28 11.32 -6.89
CA VAL A 122 -17.99 12.01 -6.86
C VAL A 122 -17.20 11.51 -5.66
N PHE A 123 -15.97 11.10 -5.90
CA PHE A 123 -15.03 10.66 -4.89
C PHE A 123 -13.80 11.56 -4.94
N THR A 124 -13.44 12.12 -3.80
CA THR A 124 -12.31 13.06 -3.65
C THR A 124 -11.07 12.40 -3.04
N ASP A 125 -11.14 11.12 -2.72
CA ASP A 125 -10.04 10.28 -2.24
C ASP A 125 -9.90 9.03 -3.14
N LEU A 126 -9.00 8.12 -2.78
CA LEU A 126 -8.70 6.93 -3.57
C LEU A 126 -9.95 6.11 -3.91
N VAL A 127 -10.06 5.73 -5.16
CA VAL A 127 -11.12 4.87 -5.68
C VAL A 127 -10.54 3.73 -6.51
N LEU A 128 -11.14 2.55 -6.42
CA LEU A 128 -10.89 1.45 -7.33
C LEU A 128 -11.94 1.51 -8.45
N HIS A 129 -11.53 1.95 -9.62
CA HIS A 129 -12.37 2.05 -10.81
C HIS A 129 -12.28 0.78 -11.65
N TYR A 130 -13.41 0.25 -12.05
CA TYR A 130 -13.53 -0.87 -12.96
C TYR A 130 -14.06 -0.36 -14.31
N ASP A 131 -13.17 -0.30 -15.30
CA ASP A 131 -13.48 0.08 -16.69
C ASP A 131 -13.86 -1.18 -17.47
N VAL A 132 -15.13 -1.30 -17.82
CA VAL A 132 -15.68 -2.38 -18.64
C VAL A 132 -15.89 -1.95 -20.08
N ILE A 133 -15.84 -0.65 -20.37
CA ILE A 133 -16.09 -0.10 -21.72
C ILE A 133 -14.92 -0.41 -22.64
N SER A 134 -13.69 -0.27 -22.13
CA SER A 134 -12.47 -0.48 -22.91
C SER A 134 -12.26 -1.93 -23.33
N ASP A 135 -12.64 -2.89 -22.50
CA ASP A 135 -12.64 -4.31 -22.81
C ASP A 135 -13.77 -5.05 -22.05
N PRO A 136 -14.93 -5.29 -22.68
CA PRO A 136 -16.04 -5.98 -22.04
C PRO A 136 -15.72 -7.41 -21.57
N ASN A 137 -14.68 -8.04 -22.09
CA ASN A 137 -14.31 -9.41 -21.74
C ASN A 137 -13.28 -9.50 -20.61
N GLN A 138 -12.51 -8.43 -20.40
CA GLN A 138 -11.41 -8.40 -19.43
C GLN A 138 -11.36 -7.09 -18.67
N GLY A 139 -12.38 -6.58 -18.13
CA GLY A 139 -12.40 -5.28 -17.46
C GLY A 139 -11.08 -4.86 -16.81
N HIS A 140 -10.79 -3.58 -16.89
CA HIS A 140 -9.56 -2.99 -16.37
C HIS A 140 -9.81 -2.36 -15.00
N TYR A 141 -8.86 -2.48 -14.10
CA TYR A 141 -8.95 -1.90 -12.75
C TYR A 141 -7.92 -0.79 -12.61
N TYR A 142 -8.38 0.37 -12.16
CA TYR A 142 -7.52 1.54 -11.94
C TYR A 142 -7.65 2.03 -10.51
N LEU A 143 -6.53 2.35 -9.90
CA LEU A 143 -6.49 2.97 -8.57
C LEU A 143 -6.27 4.47 -8.73
N HIS A 144 -7.35 5.24 -8.82
CA HIS A 144 -7.32 6.68 -9.02
C HIS A 144 -7.33 7.46 -7.72
N ASP A 145 -6.74 8.67 -7.75
CA ASP A 145 -6.74 9.60 -6.61
C ASP A 145 -8.09 10.30 -6.43
N CYS A 146 -8.97 10.26 -7.44
CA CYS A 146 -10.35 10.75 -7.40
C CYS A 146 -11.17 10.16 -8.56
N TYR A 147 -12.50 10.28 -8.46
CA TYR A 147 -13.41 9.95 -9.57
C TYR A 147 -14.62 10.89 -9.56
N PRO A 148 -15.07 11.42 -10.71
CA PRO A 148 -14.41 11.41 -12.02
C PRO A 148 -13.11 12.25 -12.03
N SER A 149 -12.22 11.97 -13.00
CA SER A 149 -10.88 12.58 -13.07
C SER A 149 -10.87 14.11 -13.22
N GLN A 150 -11.98 14.72 -13.65
CA GLN A 150 -12.13 16.17 -13.77
C GLN A 150 -12.00 16.92 -12.42
N PHE A 151 -12.11 16.23 -11.29
CA PHE A 151 -11.97 16.82 -9.96
C PHE A 151 -10.53 16.80 -9.43
N ILE A 152 -9.55 16.31 -10.21
CA ILE A 152 -8.15 16.16 -9.78
C ILE A 152 -7.51 17.48 -9.30
N ASP A 153 -7.97 18.61 -9.83
CA ASP A 153 -7.43 19.93 -9.53
C ASP A 153 -8.08 20.62 -8.31
N THR A 154 -9.07 19.99 -7.68
CA THR A 154 -9.69 20.56 -6.47
C THR A 154 -8.73 20.53 -5.29
N ASP A 155 -8.88 21.49 -4.37
CA ASP A 155 -8.01 21.58 -3.18
C ASP A 155 -8.13 20.34 -2.30
N GLU A 156 -9.32 19.76 -2.19
CA GLU A 156 -9.58 18.55 -1.42
C GLU A 156 -8.82 17.34 -1.98
N VAL A 157 -8.90 17.11 -3.29
CA VAL A 157 -8.18 16.01 -3.95
C VAL A 157 -6.67 16.20 -3.82
N LYS A 158 -6.17 17.43 -4.03
CA LYS A 158 -4.74 17.75 -3.84
C LYS A 158 -4.26 17.46 -2.42
N ALA A 159 -5.08 17.81 -1.42
CA ALA A 159 -4.75 17.50 -0.02
C ALA A 159 -4.69 15.98 0.22
N ASN A 160 -5.62 15.21 -0.34
CA ASN A 160 -5.64 13.75 -0.24
C ASN A 160 -4.46 13.09 -0.98
N ILE A 161 -4.07 13.60 -2.15
CA ILE A 161 -2.86 13.14 -2.86
C ILE A 161 -1.61 13.33 -1.98
N ILE A 162 -1.47 14.51 -1.36
CA ILE A 162 -0.34 14.80 -0.46
C ILE A 162 -0.35 13.84 0.74
N LYS A 163 -1.50 13.66 1.36
CA LYS A 163 -1.71 12.72 2.49
C LYS A 163 -1.27 11.30 2.12
N ASN A 164 -1.58 10.84 0.92
CA ASN A 164 -1.32 9.47 0.46
C ASN A 164 0.08 9.28 -0.17
N THR A 165 0.93 10.31 -0.20
CA THR A 165 2.24 10.25 -0.88
C THR A 165 3.14 9.13 -0.36
N ASN A 166 3.23 8.98 0.96
CA ASN A 166 4.08 7.93 1.56
C ASN A 166 3.53 6.54 1.32
N GLN A 167 2.22 6.38 1.39
CA GLN A 167 1.53 5.12 1.12
C GLN A 167 1.76 4.68 -0.34
N TRP A 168 1.70 5.63 -1.28
CA TRP A 168 2.04 5.36 -2.69
C TRP A 168 3.49 4.92 -2.87
N LYS A 169 4.43 5.54 -2.17
CA LYS A 169 5.84 5.11 -2.18
C LYS A 169 5.96 3.68 -1.65
N LEU A 170 5.36 3.37 -0.50
CA LEU A 170 5.39 2.03 0.08
C LEU A 170 4.84 0.99 -0.88
N PHE A 171 3.65 1.23 -1.42
CA PHE A 171 2.98 0.32 -2.36
C PHE A 171 3.82 0.05 -3.62
N THR A 172 4.36 1.11 -4.22
CA THR A 172 5.17 0.98 -5.43
C THR A 172 6.52 0.32 -5.17
N TYR A 173 7.20 0.61 -4.05
CA TYR A 173 8.42 -0.08 -3.66
C TYR A 173 8.17 -1.55 -3.40
N TYR A 174 7.09 -1.88 -2.70
CA TYR A 174 6.69 -3.25 -2.45
C TYR A 174 6.47 -4.02 -3.77
N LEU A 175 5.64 -3.52 -4.66
CA LEU A 175 5.39 -4.17 -5.94
C LEU A 175 6.64 -4.25 -6.83
N LYS A 176 7.55 -3.27 -6.73
CA LYS A 176 8.87 -3.31 -7.39
C LYS A 176 9.71 -4.46 -6.83
N SER A 177 9.79 -4.65 -5.52
CA SER A 177 10.54 -5.75 -4.89
C SER A 177 10.03 -7.12 -5.31
N LYS A 178 8.70 -7.23 -5.55
CA LYS A 178 8.06 -8.45 -6.06
C LYS A 178 8.11 -8.62 -7.59
N GLY A 179 8.76 -7.71 -8.32
CA GLY A 179 8.83 -7.73 -9.78
C GLY A 179 7.51 -7.47 -10.50
N LYS A 180 6.55 -6.84 -9.83
CA LYS A 180 5.18 -6.60 -10.32
C LYS A 180 4.93 -5.16 -10.77
N LEU A 181 5.96 -4.31 -10.82
CA LEU A 181 5.83 -2.92 -11.23
C LEU A 181 6.11 -2.76 -12.72
N LYS A 182 5.19 -2.12 -13.45
CA LYS A 182 5.37 -1.64 -14.83
C LYS A 182 5.49 -0.11 -14.84
N LYS A 183 6.15 0.40 -15.85
CA LYS A 183 6.27 1.84 -16.12
C LYS A 183 5.39 2.22 -17.31
#